data_14f4a8bf9b25a08d885f31c630529658
#
_entry.id   14f4a8bf9b25a08d885f31c630529658
#
_cell.length_a   1.000
_cell.length_b   1.000
_cell.length_c   1.000
_cell.angle_alpha   90.00
_cell.angle_beta   90.00
_cell.angle_gamma   90.00
#
_symmetry.space_group_name_H-M   'P 1'
#
loop_
_entity.id
_entity.type
_entity.pdbx_description
1 polymer ?
#
loop_
_entity_poly.entity_id
_entity_poly.type
_entity_poly.pdbx_seq_one_letter_code
_entity_poly.pdbx_strand_id
1 'polypeptide(L)'
;MKPMDKEKYTYEDLLDIIARLRAKDGCPWDRAQTHESLKGCMLEEAYEVVDAINEKDDDNLKEELGDVLLQVVMHSQIAKETGRFDMSEVVDEVARKMVRRHPHIFGNAKAQDSEAVLSRWEDIKKQEKNEASLYEGVCRIPKAMPANMRAGKIMKKVALAGFNYGDKSEVEAKVKKDFEGLKNAALEPPPPPIEGRFCVLMFDLVNLSRFLGVNAENSLTNVIEKFINRLGSVENLANTEDLGISGLPPQLFETLWDL
;
A
#
# COMPACT_ATOMS: atom_id res chain seq x y z
N MET A 1 24.08 -6.05 35.52
CA MET A 1 23.51 -6.28 34.20
C MET A 1 24.60 -6.04 33.16
N LYS A 2 24.94 -7.02 32.32
CA LYS A 2 25.98 -6.82 31.29
C LYS A 2 25.45 -5.81 30.27
N PRO A 3 26.21 -4.78 29.88
CA PRO A 3 25.83 -3.93 28.75
C PRO A 3 25.67 -4.81 27.52
N MET A 4 24.61 -4.62 26.76
CA MET A 4 24.41 -5.28 25.46
C MET A 4 25.19 -4.52 24.39
N ASP A 5 26.47 -4.27 24.63
CA ASP A 5 27.35 -3.65 23.64
C ASP A 5 28.06 -4.77 22.88
N LYS A 6 27.66 -4.98 21.63
CA LYS A 6 28.20 -6.00 20.73
C LYS A 6 28.68 -5.32 19.45
N GLU A 7 29.73 -5.85 18.85
CA GLU A 7 30.22 -5.41 17.54
C GLU A 7 29.17 -5.67 16.43
N LYS A 8 28.32 -6.72 16.58
CA LYS A 8 27.26 -7.07 15.66
C LYS A 8 26.11 -7.74 16.41
N TYR A 9 24.88 -7.27 16.16
CA TYR A 9 23.67 -7.87 16.70
C TYR A 9 23.07 -8.88 15.74
N THR A 10 22.38 -9.89 16.29
CA THR A 10 21.64 -10.91 15.56
C THR A 10 20.13 -10.65 15.69
N TYR A 11 19.35 -11.44 14.96
CA TYR A 11 17.90 -11.44 15.09
C TYR A 11 17.43 -11.80 16.50
N GLU A 12 18.05 -12.80 17.14
CA GLU A 12 17.77 -13.21 18.51
C GLU A 12 18.07 -12.09 19.50
N ASP A 13 19.15 -11.35 19.28
CA ASP A 13 19.46 -10.18 20.08
C ASP A 13 18.39 -9.09 19.99
N LEU A 14 17.82 -8.87 18.80
CA LEU A 14 16.72 -7.93 18.62
C LEU A 14 15.49 -8.36 19.43
N LEU A 15 15.13 -9.65 19.42
CA LEU A 15 14.03 -10.19 20.24
C LEU A 15 14.27 -9.93 21.71
N ASP A 16 15.48 -10.19 22.21
CA ASP A 16 15.86 -9.99 23.60
C ASP A 16 15.88 -8.50 23.99
N ILE A 17 16.34 -7.62 23.09
CA ILE A 17 16.30 -6.16 23.30
C ILE A 17 14.87 -5.69 23.48
N ILE A 18 13.97 -6.06 22.59
CA ILE A 18 12.56 -5.60 22.66
C ILE A 18 11.87 -6.21 23.90
N ALA A 19 12.07 -7.48 24.20
CA ALA A 19 11.55 -8.09 25.42
C ALA A 19 12.02 -7.35 26.68
N ARG A 20 13.29 -6.89 26.69
CA ARG A 20 13.85 -6.13 27.80
C ARG A 20 13.33 -4.71 27.89
N LEU A 21 13.18 -4.00 26.77
CA LEU A 21 12.58 -2.66 26.73
C LEU A 21 11.17 -2.68 27.30
N ARG A 22 10.43 -3.75 27.07
CA ARG A 22 9.07 -3.94 27.57
C ARG A 22 8.96 -4.64 28.95
N ALA A 23 10.06 -5.07 29.55
CA ALA A 23 10.07 -5.67 30.88
C ALA A 23 9.59 -4.68 31.95
N LYS A 24 9.19 -5.20 33.14
CA LYS A 24 8.66 -4.39 34.25
C LYS A 24 9.56 -3.21 34.65
N ASP A 25 10.86 -3.40 34.55
CA ASP A 25 11.92 -2.42 34.82
C ASP A 25 12.53 -1.81 33.53
N GLY A 26 11.89 -2.03 32.38
CA GLY A 26 12.31 -1.54 31.08
C GLY A 26 11.87 -0.09 30.82
N CYS A 27 11.87 0.29 29.55
CA CYS A 27 11.52 1.64 29.10
C CYS A 27 10.03 1.94 29.32
N PRO A 28 9.66 2.98 30.06
CA PRO A 28 8.26 3.35 30.28
C PRO A 28 7.47 3.60 29.00
N TRP A 29 8.11 4.19 27.97
CA TRP A 29 7.47 4.48 26.69
C TRP A 29 7.15 3.20 25.93
N ASP A 30 8.13 2.29 25.76
CA ASP A 30 7.94 1.01 25.07
C ASP A 30 6.88 0.15 25.77
N ARG A 31 6.88 0.13 27.09
CA ARG A 31 5.89 -0.61 27.88
C ARG A 31 4.47 -0.09 27.72
N ALA A 32 4.28 1.21 27.46
CA ALA A 32 2.98 1.80 27.24
C ALA A 32 2.40 1.50 25.85
N GLN A 33 3.24 0.98 24.91
CA GLN A 33 2.75 0.70 23.55
C GLN A 33 1.79 -0.47 23.52
N THR A 34 0.79 -0.33 22.67
CA THR A 34 -0.25 -1.34 22.37
C THR A 34 -0.30 -1.59 20.86
N HIS A 35 -1.02 -2.64 20.44
CA HIS A 35 -1.27 -2.86 19.01
C HIS A 35 -1.95 -1.64 18.35
N GLU A 36 -2.81 -0.94 19.11
CA GLU A 36 -3.55 0.22 18.63
C GLU A 36 -2.65 1.44 18.45
N SER A 37 -1.74 1.70 19.41
CA SER A 37 -0.84 2.86 19.34
C SER A 37 0.19 2.74 18.23
N LEU A 38 0.61 1.52 17.89
CA LEU A 38 1.63 1.25 16.87
C LEU A 38 1.08 1.12 15.43
N LYS A 39 -0.24 1.25 15.22
CA LYS A 39 -0.82 1.17 13.85
C LYS A 39 -0.25 2.23 12.92
N GLY A 40 -0.07 3.45 13.42
CA GLY A 40 0.49 4.56 12.64
C GLY A 40 1.91 4.25 12.21
N CYS A 41 2.77 3.91 13.17
CA CYS A 41 4.17 3.59 12.91
C CYS A 41 4.35 2.48 11.87
N MET A 42 3.59 1.37 11.99
CA MET A 42 3.65 0.28 10.98
C MET A 42 3.34 0.76 9.55
N LEU A 43 2.46 1.75 9.37
CA LEU A 43 2.14 2.31 8.06
C LEU A 43 3.22 3.30 7.61
N GLU A 44 3.74 4.11 8.52
CA GLU A 44 4.80 5.08 8.30
C GLU A 44 6.06 4.38 7.80
N GLU A 45 6.61 3.41 8.54
CA GLU A 45 7.77 2.62 8.12
C GLU A 45 7.54 1.92 6.76
N ALA A 46 6.31 1.44 6.49
CA ALA A 46 6.00 0.82 5.21
C ALA A 46 6.02 1.84 4.04
N TYR A 47 5.64 3.10 4.27
CA TYR A 47 5.76 4.16 3.27
C TYR A 47 7.21 4.61 3.09
N GLU A 48 7.99 4.71 4.16
CA GLU A 48 9.41 5.05 4.11
C GLU A 48 10.22 3.99 3.33
N VAL A 49 9.90 2.70 3.51
CA VAL A 49 10.44 1.64 2.62
C VAL A 49 10.09 1.89 1.14
N VAL A 50 8.85 2.32 0.84
CA VAL A 50 8.45 2.60 -0.55
C VAL A 50 9.21 3.79 -1.11
N ASP A 51 9.40 4.83 -0.31
CA ASP A 51 10.15 6.03 -0.71
C ASP A 51 11.63 5.71 -0.96
N ALA A 52 12.28 4.96 -0.07
CA ALA A 52 13.66 4.51 -0.26
C ALA A 52 13.84 3.68 -1.56
N ILE A 53 12.84 2.82 -1.90
CA ILE A 53 12.83 2.08 -3.17
C ILE A 53 12.71 3.03 -4.37
N ASN A 54 11.82 4.04 -4.30
CA ASN A 54 11.61 5.00 -5.38
C ASN A 54 12.85 5.87 -5.63
N GLU A 55 13.54 6.26 -4.55
CA GLU A 55 14.77 7.05 -4.57
C GLU A 55 16.00 6.22 -4.92
N LYS A 56 15.91 4.88 -4.88
CA LYS A 56 17.01 3.92 -5.09
C LYS A 56 18.13 4.10 -4.07
N ASP A 57 17.76 4.42 -2.85
CA ASP A 57 18.66 4.57 -1.72
C ASP A 57 18.71 3.26 -0.91
N ASP A 58 19.74 2.44 -1.19
CA ASP A 58 19.92 1.14 -0.54
C ASP A 58 20.25 1.26 0.94
N ASP A 59 20.90 2.34 1.38
CA ASP A 59 21.21 2.53 2.79
C ASP A 59 19.98 2.91 3.58
N ASN A 60 19.15 3.81 3.07
CA ASN A 60 17.85 4.12 3.65
C ASN A 60 16.91 2.91 3.60
N LEU A 61 16.84 2.19 2.48
CA LEU A 61 16.04 0.96 2.38
C LEU A 61 16.40 -0.07 3.45
N LYS A 62 17.69 -0.21 3.78
CA LYS A 62 18.13 -1.13 4.84
C LYS A 62 17.66 -0.65 6.21
N GLU A 63 17.69 0.65 6.48
CA GLU A 63 17.21 1.28 7.72
C GLU A 63 15.71 1.02 7.88
N GLU A 64 14.90 1.40 6.89
CA GLU A 64 13.45 1.29 6.94
C GLU A 64 12.93 -0.17 7.00
N LEU A 65 13.63 -1.10 6.35
CA LEU A 65 13.35 -2.54 6.51
C LEU A 65 13.64 -3.00 7.95
N GLY A 66 14.63 -2.40 8.62
CA GLY A 66 14.89 -2.62 10.04
C GLY A 66 13.74 -2.14 10.91
N ASP A 67 13.16 -0.98 10.61
CA ASP A 67 12.07 -0.39 11.36
C ASP A 67 10.74 -1.13 11.13
N VAL A 68 10.45 -1.58 9.90
CA VAL A 68 9.35 -2.54 9.65
C VAL A 68 9.54 -3.82 10.47
N LEU A 69 10.76 -4.38 10.52
CA LEU A 69 11.05 -5.57 11.34
C LEU A 69 10.85 -5.28 12.83
N LEU A 70 11.27 -4.11 13.32
CA LEU A 70 11.03 -3.65 14.69
C LEU A 70 9.53 -3.65 15.01
N GLN A 71 8.68 -3.11 14.14
CA GLN A 71 7.23 -3.13 14.34
C GLN A 71 6.68 -4.56 14.45
N VAL A 72 7.14 -5.48 13.61
CA VAL A 72 6.74 -6.89 13.67
C VAL A 72 7.14 -7.52 15.01
N VAL A 73 8.38 -7.30 15.47
CA VAL A 73 8.88 -7.82 16.75
C VAL A 73 8.13 -7.22 17.94
N MET A 74 7.87 -5.90 17.93
CA MET A 74 7.08 -5.20 18.96
C MET A 74 5.67 -5.79 19.08
N HIS A 75 4.97 -5.93 17.96
CA HIS A 75 3.64 -6.55 17.96
C HIS A 75 3.64 -7.97 18.47
N SER A 76 4.67 -8.78 18.10
CA SER A 76 4.81 -10.15 18.56
C SER A 76 5.10 -10.22 20.06
N GLN A 77 5.92 -9.31 20.59
CA GLN A 77 6.22 -9.24 22.02
C GLN A 77 4.96 -8.82 22.83
N ILE A 78 4.19 -7.84 22.35
CA ILE A 78 2.91 -7.44 22.99
C ILE A 78 1.93 -8.62 23.04
N ALA A 79 1.85 -9.41 21.96
CA ALA A 79 0.99 -10.59 21.91
C ALA A 79 1.47 -11.69 22.90
N LYS A 80 2.80 -11.91 22.99
CA LYS A 80 3.42 -12.86 23.92
C LYS A 80 3.13 -12.51 25.38
N GLU A 81 3.18 -11.23 25.74
CA GLU A 81 2.89 -10.74 27.10
C GLU A 81 1.45 -11.04 27.55
N THR A 82 0.55 -11.19 26.58
CA THR A 82 -0.87 -11.55 26.84
C THR A 82 -1.19 -13.01 26.54
N GLY A 83 -0.18 -13.86 26.29
CA GLY A 83 -0.33 -15.29 26.05
C GLY A 83 -1.10 -15.66 24.79
N ARG A 84 -1.05 -14.79 23.75
CA ARG A 84 -1.77 -15.02 22.48
C ARG A 84 -0.93 -15.77 21.45
N PHE A 85 0.21 -15.24 21.10
CA PHE A 85 1.21 -15.82 20.20
C PHE A 85 2.55 -15.13 20.40
N ASP A 86 3.63 -15.69 19.87
CA ASP A 86 4.98 -15.11 19.89
C ASP A 86 5.58 -15.01 18.47
N MET A 87 6.81 -14.51 18.41
CA MET A 87 7.52 -14.33 17.13
C MET A 87 7.80 -15.66 16.41
N SER A 88 8.00 -16.76 17.15
CA SER A 88 8.24 -18.07 16.54
C SER A 88 7.00 -18.57 15.78
N GLU A 89 5.82 -18.31 16.30
CA GLU A 89 4.54 -18.64 15.65
C GLU A 89 4.29 -17.75 14.42
N VAL A 90 4.66 -16.47 14.47
CA VAL A 90 4.59 -15.57 13.31
C VAL A 90 5.48 -16.08 12.17
N VAL A 91 6.72 -16.49 12.50
CA VAL A 91 7.67 -17.04 11.52
C VAL A 91 7.17 -18.38 10.97
N ASP A 92 6.71 -19.29 11.84
CA ASP A 92 6.19 -20.59 11.41
C ASP A 92 4.99 -20.44 10.45
N GLU A 93 4.04 -19.57 10.80
CA GLU A 93 2.85 -19.33 9.98
C GLU A 93 3.21 -18.79 8.59
N VAL A 94 4.10 -17.81 8.50
CA VAL A 94 4.52 -17.27 7.20
C VAL A 94 5.33 -18.28 6.40
N ALA A 95 6.22 -19.06 7.04
CA ALA A 95 7.02 -20.08 6.40
C ALA A 95 6.13 -21.21 5.84
N ARG A 96 5.22 -21.76 6.64
CA ARG A 96 4.24 -22.77 6.19
C ARG A 96 3.40 -22.27 5.02
N LYS A 97 2.96 -21.02 5.08
CA LYS A 97 2.21 -20.39 4.00
C LYS A 97 3.05 -20.29 2.72
N MET A 98 4.32 -19.93 2.79
CA MET A 98 5.20 -19.88 1.62
C MET A 98 5.44 -21.25 1.02
N VAL A 99 5.75 -22.26 1.84
CA VAL A 99 5.93 -23.65 1.38
C VAL A 99 4.67 -24.17 0.69
N ARG A 100 3.51 -24.00 1.31
CA ARG A 100 2.22 -24.49 0.79
C ARG A 100 1.83 -23.81 -0.53
N ARG A 101 2.10 -22.53 -0.67
CA ARG A 101 1.75 -21.75 -1.88
C ARG A 101 2.75 -21.87 -3.03
N HIS A 102 3.89 -22.53 -2.80
CA HIS A 102 4.89 -22.80 -3.84
C HIS A 102 5.11 -24.30 -4.07
N PRO A 103 4.07 -25.08 -4.39
CA PRO A 103 4.20 -26.51 -4.60
C PRO A 103 5.07 -26.88 -5.81
N HIS A 104 5.38 -25.91 -6.67
CA HIS A 104 6.31 -26.05 -7.78
C HIS A 104 7.80 -25.95 -7.34
N ILE A 105 8.07 -25.47 -6.13
CA ILE A 105 9.41 -25.40 -5.55
C ILE A 105 9.57 -26.48 -4.46
N PHE A 106 8.58 -26.60 -3.56
CA PHE A 106 8.66 -27.43 -2.37
C PHE A 106 7.88 -28.75 -2.49
N GLY A 107 7.24 -29.00 -3.63
CA GLY A 107 6.45 -30.21 -3.92
C GLY A 107 6.71 -30.73 -5.32
N ASN A 108 5.72 -31.45 -5.89
CA ASN A 108 5.85 -32.13 -7.17
C ASN A 108 5.11 -31.40 -8.33
N ALA A 109 4.54 -30.24 -8.10
CA ALA A 109 3.82 -29.49 -9.12
C ALA A 109 4.81 -28.84 -10.10
N LYS A 110 4.41 -28.72 -11.37
CA LYS A 110 5.21 -27.97 -12.37
C LYS A 110 4.54 -26.64 -12.65
N ALA A 111 5.32 -25.58 -12.77
CA ALA A 111 4.88 -24.29 -13.29
C ALA A 111 5.68 -23.99 -14.56
N GLN A 112 4.99 -23.57 -15.63
CA GLN A 112 5.62 -23.29 -16.91
C GLN A 112 6.05 -21.82 -17.04
N ASP A 113 5.31 -20.92 -16.35
CA ASP A 113 5.55 -19.49 -16.38
C ASP A 113 5.01 -18.80 -15.11
N SER A 114 5.23 -17.51 -15.00
CA SER A 114 4.80 -16.69 -13.87
C SER A 114 3.26 -16.57 -13.76
N GLU A 115 2.55 -16.64 -14.88
CA GLU A 115 1.09 -16.54 -14.91
C GLU A 115 0.45 -17.80 -14.31
N ALA A 116 0.95 -18.98 -14.66
CA ALA A 116 0.55 -20.24 -14.07
C ALA A 116 0.84 -20.29 -12.54
N VAL A 117 1.96 -19.71 -12.10
CA VAL A 117 2.28 -19.56 -10.67
C VAL A 117 1.24 -18.69 -9.97
N LEU A 118 0.94 -17.51 -10.52
CA LEU A 118 -0.01 -16.56 -9.93
C LEU A 118 -1.45 -17.13 -9.87
N SER A 119 -1.90 -17.81 -10.93
CA SER A 119 -3.21 -18.46 -10.95
C SER A 119 -3.32 -19.50 -9.85
N ARG A 120 -2.34 -20.40 -9.75
CA ARG A 120 -2.31 -21.42 -8.70
C ARG A 120 -2.23 -20.83 -7.29
N TRP A 121 -1.45 -19.79 -7.11
CA TRP A 121 -1.35 -19.06 -5.84
C TRP A 121 -2.72 -18.56 -5.36
N GLU A 122 -3.50 -17.94 -6.26
CA GLU A 122 -4.83 -17.45 -5.92
C GLU A 122 -5.81 -18.62 -5.63
N ASP A 123 -5.70 -19.75 -6.33
CA ASP A 123 -6.52 -20.93 -6.07
C ASP A 123 -6.23 -21.54 -4.70
N ILE A 124 -4.95 -21.71 -4.35
CA ILE A 124 -4.56 -22.20 -3.02
C ILE A 124 -5.06 -21.23 -1.93
N LYS A 125 -4.93 -19.94 -2.16
CA LYS A 125 -5.38 -18.92 -1.23
C LYS A 125 -6.90 -18.89 -1.03
N LYS A 126 -7.69 -19.19 -2.07
CA LYS A 126 -9.14 -19.37 -1.95
C LYS A 126 -9.48 -20.57 -1.08
N GLN A 127 -8.79 -21.71 -1.31
CA GLN A 127 -8.97 -22.93 -0.52
C GLN A 127 -8.62 -22.72 0.95
N GLU A 128 -7.47 -22.09 1.26
CA GLU A 128 -7.03 -21.79 2.62
C GLU A 128 -8.04 -20.96 3.41
N LYS A 129 -8.70 -20.04 2.74
CA LYS A 129 -9.62 -19.10 3.37
C LYS A 129 -11.05 -19.65 3.50
N ASN A 130 -11.33 -20.84 2.98
CA ASN A 130 -12.68 -21.40 2.90
C ASN A 130 -13.71 -20.34 2.46
N GLU A 131 -13.40 -19.57 1.40
CA GLU A 131 -14.26 -18.51 0.92
C GLU A 131 -15.54 -19.13 0.32
N ALA A 132 -16.64 -19.06 1.06
CA ALA A 132 -17.92 -19.63 0.66
C ALA A 132 -18.57 -18.81 -0.47
N SER A 133 -18.20 -17.54 -0.65
CA SER A 133 -18.73 -16.68 -1.69
C SER A 133 -17.73 -15.59 -2.13
N LEU A 134 -17.94 -15.07 -3.35
CA LEU A 134 -17.22 -13.89 -3.83
C LEU A 134 -17.39 -12.71 -2.89
N TYR A 135 -18.58 -12.49 -2.36
CA TYR A 135 -18.89 -11.43 -1.42
C TYR A 135 -18.03 -11.50 -0.16
N GLU A 136 -17.94 -12.67 0.47
CA GLU A 136 -17.04 -12.88 1.62
C GLU A 136 -15.59 -12.55 1.27
N GLY A 137 -15.12 -13.02 0.14
CA GLY A 137 -13.78 -12.77 -0.33
C GLY A 137 -13.49 -11.28 -0.54
N VAL A 138 -14.46 -10.52 -1.03
CA VAL A 138 -14.36 -9.05 -1.18
C VAL A 138 -14.38 -8.36 0.18
N CYS A 139 -15.26 -8.78 1.10
CA CYS A 139 -15.36 -8.21 2.45
C CYS A 139 -14.07 -8.39 3.30
N ARG A 140 -13.27 -9.42 2.99
CA ARG A 140 -11.98 -9.66 3.65
C ARG A 140 -10.84 -8.74 3.18
N ILE A 141 -11.06 -7.93 2.14
CA ILE A 141 -10.07 -6.92 1.71
C ILE A 141 -10.03 -5.82 2.78
N PRO A 142 -8.84 -5.51 3.34
CA PRO A 142 -8.73 -4.59 4.47
C PRO A 142 -9.37 -3.24 4.19
N LYS A 143 -10.19 -2.76 5.14
CA LYS A 143 -10.88 -1.47 5.04
C LYS A 143 -9.93 -0.28 5.23
N ALA A 144 -8.83 -0.49 5.95
CA ALA A 144 -7.81 0.53 6.20
C ALA A 144 -6.89 0.79 5.00
N MET A 145 -6.99 -0.03 3.94
CA MET A 145 -6.20 0.16 2.72
C MET A 145 -6.59 1.46 2.00
N PRO A 146 -5.64 2.21 1.39
CA PRO A 146 -5.94 3.35 0.52
C PRO A 146 -7.02 3.01 -0.51
N ALA A 147 -7.91 3.96 -0.78
CA ALA A 147 -9.16 3.69 -1.53
C ALA A 147 -8.90 3.14 -2.93
N ASN A 148 -7.93 3.70 -3.67
CA ASN A 148 -7.60 3.24 -5.02
C ASN A 148 -7.01 1.82 -5.00
N MET A 149 -6.10 1.52 -4.05
CA MET A 149 -5.55 0.18 -3.87
C MET A 149 -6.65 -0.83 -3.53
N ARG A 150 -7.57 -0.45 -2.64
CA ARG A 150 -8.70 -1.30 -2.23
C ARG A 150 -9.64 -1.56 -3.40
N ALA A 151 -10.02 -0.52 -4.14
CA ALA A 151 -10.85 -0.62 -5.34
C ALA A 151 -10.19 -1.53 -6.39
N GLY A 152 -8.90 -1.35 -6.67
CA GLY A 152 -8.15 -2.19 -7.60
C GLY A 152 -8.13 -3.67 -7.19
N LYS A 153 -7.93 -3.97 -5.89
CA LYS A 153 -8.01 -5.35 -5.37
C LYS A 153 -9.41 -5.95 -5.48
N ILE A 154 -10.45 -5.17 -5.22
CA ILE A 154 -11.85 -5.60 -5.39
C ILE A 154 -12.09 -5.93 -6.85
N MET A 155 -11.77 -5.02 -7.78
CA MET A 155 -11.97 -5.21 -9.21
C MET A 155 -11.20 -6.42 -9.75
N LYS A 156 -9.94 -6.61 -9.33
CA LYS A 156 -9.18 -7.81 -9.70
C LYS A 156 -9.87 -9.08 -9.20
N LYS A 157 -10.36 -9.11 -7.96
CA LYS A 157 -10.99 -10.28 -7.37
C LYS A 157 -12.32 -10.64 -8.06
N VAL A 158 -13.16 -9.66 -8.35
CA VAL A 158 -14.44 -9.90 -9.05
C VAL A 158 -14.22 -10.32 -10.50
N ALA A 159 -13.20 -9.77 -11.18
CA ALA A 159 -12.84 -10.18 -12.53
C ALA A 159 -12.37 -11.64 -12.61
N LEU A 160 -11.53 -12.08 -11.66
CA LEU A 160 -11.07 -13.47 -11.54
C LEU A 160 -12.21 -14.46 -11.23
N ALA A 161 -13.31 -13.98 -10.66
CA ALA A 161 -14.51 -14.78 -10.42
C ALA A 161 -15.47 -14.78 -11.63
N GLY A 162 -15.06 -14.22 -12.77
CA GLY A 162 -15.87 -14.15 -13.99
C GLY A 162 -16.87 -12.98 -14.03
N PHE A 163 -16.89 -12.14 -12.99
CA PHE A 163 -17.71 -10.93 -12.97
C PHE A 163 -16.92 -9.80 -13.68
N ASN A 164 -16.86 -9.92 -15.01
CA ASN A 164 -16.24 -8.87 -15.81
C ASN A 164 -17.20 -7.69 -15.95
N TYR A 165 -16.75 -6.53 -15.53
CA TYR A 165 -17.41 -5.26 -15.72
C TYR A 165 -17.12 -4.73 -17.14
N GLY A 166 -17.49 -5.53 -18.16
CA GLY A 166 -17.18 -5.25 -19.55
C GLY A 166 -15.76 -5.61 -19.99
N ASP A 167 -15.48 -5.45 -21.26
CA ASP A 167 -14.14 -5.44 -21.82
C ASP A 167 -13.49 -4.02 -21.69
N LYS A 168 -12.25 -3.87 -22.17
CA LYS A 168 -11.55 -2.60 -22.12
C LYS A 168 -12.34 -1.47 -22.77
N SER A 169 -12.95 -1.73 -23.92
CA SER A 169 -13.67 -0.69 -24.71
C SER A 169 -14.97 -0.26 -24.02
N GLU A 170 -15.66 -1.19 -23.38
CA GLU A 170 -16.88 -0.90 -22.59
C GLU A 170 -16.54 -0.06 -21.34
N VAL A 171 -15.44 -0.36 -20.66
CA VAL A 171 -14.99 0.43 -19.52
C VAL A 171 -14.54 1.83 -19.96
N GLU A 172 -13.83 1.97 -21.08
CA GLU A 172 -13.46 3.27 -21.65
C GLU A 172 -14.72 4.09 -22.02
N ALA A 173 -15.70 3.46 -22.63
CA ALA A 173 -16.98 4.13 -22.98
C ALA A 173 -17.74 4.57 -21.72
N LYS A 174 -17.70 3.74 -20.66
CA LYS A 174 -18.33 4.07 -19.38
C LYS A 174 -17.65 5.27 -18.72
N VAL A 175 -16.31 5.29 -18.65
CA VAL A 175 -15.55 6.41 -18.10
C VAL A 175 -15.89 7.72 -18.85
N LYS A 176 -15.94 7.69 -20.17
CA LYS A 176 -16.33 8.85 -20.98
C LYS A 176 -17.75 9.33 -20.66
N LYS A 177 -18.70 8.39 -20.57
CA LYS A 177 -20.11 8.69 -20.24
C LYS A 177 -20.23 9.33 -18.86
N ASP A 178 -19.53 8.77 -17.86
CA ASP A 178 -19.61 9.24 -16.48
C ASP A 178 -18.92 10.61 -16.31
N PHE A 179 -17.83 10.85 -17.04
CA PHE A 179 -17.19 12.16 -17.12
C PHE A 179 -18.12 13.23 -17.74
N GLU A 180 -18.73 12.94 -18.89
CA GLU A 180 -19.69 13.87 -19.50
C GLU A 180 -20.92 14.09 -18.61
N GLY A 181 -21.41 13.05 -17.94
CA GLY A 181 -22.49 13.15 -16.96
C GLY A 181 -22.13 14.04 -15.76
N LEU A 182 -20.89 13.97 -15.26
CA LEU A 182 -20.39 14.83 -14.20
C LEU A 182 -20.30 16.29 -14.67
N LYS A 183 -19.72 16.51 -15.84
CA LYS A 183 -19.57 17.84 -16.47
C LYS A 183 -20.94 18.53 -16.67
N ASN A 184 -21.91 17.81 -17.22
CA ASN A 184 -23.25 18.34 -17.45
C ASN A 184 -23.97 18.69 -16.15
N ALA A 185 -23.88 17.81 -15.13
CA ALA A 185 -24.46 18.06 -13.83
C ALA A 185 -23.86 19.29 -13.12
N ALA A 186 -22.57 19.55 -13.31
CA ALA A 186 -21.91 20.74 -12.75
C ALA A 186 -22.42 22.07 -13.38
N LEU A 187 -23.05 22.03 -14.57
CA LEU A 187 -23.58 23.20 -15.27
C LEU A 187 -25.05 23.45 -14.93
N GLU A 188 -25.76 22.55 -14.26
CA GLU A 188 -27.16 22.71 -13.89
C GLU A 188 -27.33 23.71 -12.72
N PRO A 189 -28.13 24.75 -12.82
CA PRO A 189 -28.44 25.66 -11.71
C PRO A 189 -29.77 25.30 -10.99
N PRO A 190 -29.81 25.00 -9.66
CA PRO A 190 -28.62 24.72 -8.79
C PRO A 190 -28.02 23.38 -9.12
N PRO A 191 -26.71 23.24 -8.99
CA PRO A 191 -26.07 21.97 -9.32
C PRO A 191 -26.55 20.84 -8.35
N PRO A 192 -26.92 19.65 -8.88
CA PRO A 192 -27.25 18.51 -8.05
C PRO A 192 -26.02 18.06 -7.28
N PRO A 193 -26.17 17.20 -6.22
CA PRO A 193 -25.04 16.62 -5.54
C PRO A 193 -24.15 15.85 -6.51
N ILE A 194 -23.00 16.42 -6.89
CA ILE A 194 -22.06 15.84 -7.88
C ILE A 194 -21.08 14.84 -7.27
N GLU A 195 -20.95 14.84 -5.93
CA GLU A 195 -20.01 13.96 -5.21
C GLU A 195 -20.16 12.47 -5.59
N GLY A 196 -21.39 11.97 -5.62
CA GLY A 196 -21.65 10.58 -5.99
C GLY A 196 -21.21 10.23 -7.41
N ARG A 197 -21.40 11.17 -8.38
CA ARG A 197 -20.93 10.99 -9.76
C ARG A 197 -19.42 11.01 -9.86
N PHE A 198 -18.78 11.93 -9.13
CA PHE A 198 -17.32 11.99 -9.04
C PHE A 198 -16.74 10.69 -8.45
N CYS A 199 -17.31 10.18 -7.35
CA CYS A 199 -16.89 8.93 -6.72
C CYS A 199 -17.01 7.73 -7.69
N VAL A 200 -18.08 7.65 -8.49
CA VAL A 200 -18.26 6.59 -9.49
C VAL A 200 -17.21 6.70 -10.58
N LEU A 201 -16.96 7.90 -11.11
CA LEU A 201 -15.92 8.13 -12.11
C LEU A 201 -14.54 7.70 -11.60
N MET A 202 -14.17 8.07 -10.37
CA MET A 202 -12.91 7.64 -9.75
C MET A 202 -12.80 6.10 -9.68
N PHE A 203 -13.89 5.42 -9.30
CA PHE A 203 -13.93 3.97 -9.23
C PHE A 203 -13.76 3.31 -10.61
N ASP A 204 -14.38 3.87 -11.65
CA ASP A 204 -14.25 3.40 -13.02
C ASP A 204 -12.86 3.67 -13.62
N LEU A 205 -12.21 4.78 -13.25
CA LEU A 205 -10.82 5.04 -13.60
C LEU A 205 -9.87 4.01 -12.99
N VAL A 206 -10.09 3.62 -11.72
CA VAL A 206 -9.33 2.53 -11.10
C VAL A 206 -9.59 1.19 -11.82
N ASN A 207 -10.82 0.92 -12.27
CA ASN A 207 -11.09 -0.27 -13.07
C ASN A 207 -10.40 -0.23 -14.43
N LEU A 208 -10.39 0.94 -15.10
CA LEU A 208 -9.69 1.12 -16.37
C LEU A 208 -8.18 0.89 -16.23
N SER A 209 -7.57 1.38 -15.13
CA SER A 209 -6.13 1.20 -14.88
C SER A 209 -5.71 -0.26 -14.92
N ARG A 210 -6.58 -1.18 -14.50
CA ARG A 210 -6.35 -2.63 -14.54
C ARG A 210 -6.17 -3.14 -15.98
N PHE A 211 -6.97 -2.64 -16.92
CA PHE A 211 -6.86 -3.01 -18.34
C PHE A 211 -5.63 -2.39 -19.03
N LEU A 212 -5.14 -1.29 -18.48
CA LEU A 212 -3.93 -0.61 -18.95
C LEU A 212 -2.65 -1.17 -18.31
N GLY A 213 -2.76 -2.12 -17.36
CA GLY A 213 -1.62 -2.64 -16.61
C GLY A 213 -0.99 -1.63 -15.66
N VAL A 214 -1.74 -0.60 -15.25
CA VAL A 214 -1.27 0.52 -14.44
C VAL A 214 -1.80 0.39 -13.00
N ASN A 215 -0.96 0.70 -12.01
CA ASN A 215 -1.40 0.82 -10.63
C ASN A 215 -1.89 2.25 -10.37
N ALA A 216 -3.20 2.42 -10.11
CA ALA A 216 -3.82 3.73 -9.96
C ALA A 216 -3.26 4.53 -8.77
N GLU A 217 -2.94 3.88 -7.63
CA GLU A 217 -2.35 4.53 -6.46
C GLU A 217 -0.95 5.05 -6.78
N ASN A 218 -0.06 4.17 -7.26
CA ASN A 218 1.33 4.55 -7.59
C ASN A 218 1.37 5.62 -8.68
N SER A 219 0.46 5.56 -9.67
CA SER A 219 0.39 6.55 -10.74
C SER A 219 0.02 7.92 -10.20
N LEU A 220 -0.93 7.98 -9.26
CA LEU A 220 -1.31 9.24 -8.62
C LEU A 220 -0.18 9.78 -7.75
N THR A 221 0.49 8.93 -6.96
CA THR A 221 1.68 9.31 -6.19
C THR A 221 2.76 9.90 -7.09
N ASN A 222 3.09 9.23 -8.20
CA ASN A 222 4.10 9.72 -9.14
C ASN A 222 3.75 11.09 -9.75
N VAL A 223 2.46 11.35 -10.00
CA VAL A 223 2.00 12.66 -10.50
C VAL A 223 2.12 13.73 -9.41
N ILE A 224 1.79 13.39 -8.16
CA ILE A 224 1.95 14.29 -7.01
C ILE A 224 3.42 14.70 -6.85
N GLU A 225 4.35 13.73 -6.87
CA GLU A 225 5.78 14.04 -6.76
C GLU A 225 6.30 14.89 -7.92
N LYS A 226 5.88 14.61 -9.15
CA LYS A 226 6.22 15.47 -10.29
C LYS A 226 5.71 16.89 -10.10
N PHE A 227 4.47 17.05 -9.62
CA PHE A 227 3.90 18.37 -9.34
C PHE A 227 4.70 19.12 -8.28
N ILE A 228 5.04 18.46 -7.16
CA ILE A 228 5.84 19.04 -6.08
C ILE A 228 7.22 19.50 -6.60
N ASN A 229 7.91 18.65 -7.36
CA ASN A 229 9.21 18.98 -7.93
C ASN A 229 9.15 20.17 -8.89
N ARG A 230 8.09 20.26 -9.71
CA ARG A 230 7.88 21.40 -10.60
C ARG A 230 7.55 22.67 -9.84
N LEU A 231 6.73 22.58 -8.78
CA LEU A 231 6.45 23.71 -7.90
C LEU A 231 7.72 24.26 -7.29
N GLY A 232 8.61 23.38 -6.77
CA GLY A 232 9.92 23.81 -6.26
C GLY A 232 10.79 24.51 -7.32
N SER A 233 10.75 24.04 -8.56
CA SER A 233 11.46 24.71 -9.68
C SER A 233 10.90 26.09 -9.96
N VAL A 234 9.57 26.27 -9.92
CA VAL A 234 8.90 27.57 -10.12
C VAL A 234 9.21 28.52 -8.94
N GLU A 235 9.20 28.03 -7.71
CA GLU A 235 9.60 28.83 -6.54
C GLU A 235 11.06 29.28 -6.62
N ASN A 236 11.96 28.40 -7.01
CA ASN A 236 13.39 28.75 -7.19
C ASN A 236 13.57 29.83 -8.27
N LEU A 237 12.82 29.74 -9.37
CA LEU A 237 12.84 30.77 -10.41
C LEU A 237 12.32 32.11 -9.87
N ALA A 238 11.19 32.10 -9.15
CA ALA A 238 10.62 33.31 -8.54
C ALA A 238 11.63 34.00 -7.60
N ASN A 239 12.34 33.20 -6.79
CA ASN A 239 13.35 33.70 -5.86
C ASN A 239 14.58 34.28 -6.58
N THR A 240 14.99 33.69 -7.74
CA THR A 240 16.12 34.20 -8.54
C THR A 240 15.80 35.52 -9.21
N GLU A 241 14.54 35.73 -9.58
CA GLU A 241 14.07 36.98 -10.21
C GLU A 241 13.60 38.04 -9.19
N ASP A 242 13.79 37.78 -7.88
CA ASP A 242 13.30 38.61 -6.78
C ASP A 242 11.80 38.94 -6.88
N LEU A 243 11.02 37.96 -7.42
CA LEU A 243 9.60 37.99 -7.59
C LEU A 243 8.94 37.03 -6.60
N GLY A 244 7.74 37.40 -6.11
CA GLY A 244 6.90 36.39 -5.47
C GLY A 244 6.29 35.45 -6.54
N ILE A 245 5.83 34.28 -6.14
CA ILE A 245 5.16 33.31 -7.06
C ILE A 245 4.06 34.03 -7.87
N SER A 246 3.29 34.92 -7.23
CA SER A 246 2.22 35.70 -7.90
C SER A 246 2.74 36.70 -8.95
N GLY A 247 4.01 37.01 -8.95
CA GLY A 247 4.67 37.90 -9.93
C GLY A 247 5.18 37.19 -11.17
N LEU A 248 5.12 35.85 -11.21
CA LEU A 248 5.56 35.07 -12.36
C LEU A 248 4.54 35.15 -13.51
N PRO A 249 5.01 35.08 -14.77
CA PRO A 249 4.12 35.01 -15.93
C PRO A 249 3.16 33.82 -15.85
N PRO A 250 1.86 33.99 -16.20
CA PRO A 250 0.88 32.89 -16.16
C PRO A 250 1.30 31.63 -16.92
N GLN A 251 2.07 31.78 -18.00
CA GLN A 251 2.59 30.67 -18.80
C GLN A 251 3.48 29.69 -18.02
N LEU A 252 4.17 30.16 -16.98
CA LEU A 252 4.97 29.30 -16.11
C LEU A 252 4.08 28.39 -15.24
N PHE A 253 2.87 28.83 -14.90
CA PHE A 253 1.92 27.99 -14.15
C PHE A 253 1.31 26.91 -15.05
N GLU A 254 1.20 27.13 -16.36
CA GLU A 254 0.73 26.10 -17.30
C GLU A 254 1.68 24.91 -17.30
N THR A 255 3.01 25.15 -17.18
CA THR A 255 4.00 24.07 -17.12
C THR A 255 3.88 23.18 -15.87
N LEU A 256 3.23 23.64 -14.79
CA LEU A 256 2.93 22.83 -13.62
C LEU A 256 1.91 21.73 -13.92
N TRP A 257 1.03 21.97 -14.90
CA TRP A 257 -0.06 21.04 -15.26
C TRP A 257 0.27 20.13 -16.44
N ASP A 258 1.36 20.38 -17.16
CA ASP A 258 1.88 19.50 -18.21
C ASP A 258 2.66 18.31 -17.61
N LEU A 259 1.93 17.47 -16.88
CA LEU A 259 2.48 16.37 -16.05
C LEU A 259 2.86 15.13 -16.85
#